data_5a66fbbebbec2e57167e2fc36f74fb76
#
_entry.id   5a66fbbebbec2e57167e2fc36f74fb76
#
_cell.length_a   1.000
_cell.length_b   1.000
_cell.length_c   1.000
_cell.angle_alpha   90.00
_cell.angle_beta   90.00
_cell.angle_gamma   90.00
#
_symmetry.space_group_name_H-M   'P 1'
#
loop_
_entity.id
_entity.type
_entity.pdbx_description
1 polymer ?
#
loop_
_entity_poly.entity_id
_entity_poly.type
_entity_poly.pdbx_seq_one_letter_code
_entity_poly.pdbx_strand_id
1 'polypeptide(L)'
;AQLGALRDLDYGIYPYTTSSNAVAAYAPVGSGLPTAKLDEVVGVVKAYSSCVGEGPFVCEWFGEDAQKLRDAGSESGAKTGRPRRVGPIDLVATRYGVQVQGATNIALTKLDILSYMDKIPVCAHYELDGQQTDEFPFPVCLQDAKPVIEYVDGWKCDISKVRSWDELPENARKYVEYVEQAIGCHIGYVSVGAERDSLIIR
;
A
#
# COMPACT_ATOMS: atom_id res chain seq x y z
N ALA A 1 -14.70 5.37 -9.71
CA ALA A 1 -13.25 5.41 -9.87
C ALA A 1 -12.63 4.12 -9.34
N GLN A 2 -11.52 3.71 -9.89
CA GLN A 2 -10.83 2.46 -9.58
C GLN A 2 -9.31 2.69 -9.62
N LEU A 3 -8.54 1.70 -9.23
CA LEU A 3 -7.09 1.60 -9.38
C LEU A 3 -6.23 2.44 -8.39
N GLY A 4 -6.80 3.33 -7.60
CA GLY A 4 -6.09 4.10 -6.59
C GLY A 4 -5.25 5.28 -7.11
N ALA A 5 -4.57 5.97 -6.20
CA ALA A 5 -3.91 7.25 -6.43
C ALA A 5 -2.90 7.25 -7.57
N LEU A 6 -2.02 6.24 -7.63
CA LEU A 6 -0.96 6.18 -8.66
C LEU A 6 -1.48 5.91 -10.08
N ARG A 7 -2.75 5.60 -10.22
CA ARG A 7 -3.42 5.39 -11.52
C ARG A 7 -4.46 6.46 -11.83
N ASP A 8 -4.56 7.49 -11.00
CA ASP A 8 -5.42 8.63 -11.24
C ASP A 8 -5.06 9.35 -12.54
N LEU A 9 -6.07 9.90 -13.22
CA LEU A 9 -5.87 10.59 -14.50
C LEU A 9 -4.94 11.81 -14.38
N ASP A 10 -5.08 12.57 -13.30
CA ASP A 10 -4.36 13.84 -13.10
C ASP A 10 -3.13 13.68 -12.20
N TYR A 11 -3.21 12.83 -11.18
CA TYR A 11 -2.17 12.67 -10.15
C TYR A 11 -1.40 11.34 -10.25
N GLY A 12 -1.76 10.49 -11.21
CA GLY A 12 -1.11 9.19 -11.39
C GLY A 12 0.20 9.26 -12.15
N ILE A 13 0.81 8.09 -12.31
CA ILE A 13 2.09 7.91 -13.01
C ILE A 13 1.90 7.87 -14.54
N TYR A 14 1.54 9.00 -15.13
CA TYR A 14 1.34 9.11 -16.59
C TYR A 14 2.56 8.58 -17.38
N PRO A 15 2.36 7.81 -18.49
CA PRO A 15 1.09 7.52 -19.17
C PRO A 15 0.32 6.28 -18.64
N TYR A 16 0.74 5.69 -17.56
CA TYR A 16 0.17 4.45 -17.00
C TYR A 16 -1.03 4.73 -16.07
N THR A 17 -1.93 5.59 -16.50
CA THR A 17 -3.10 6.03 -15.74
C THR A 17 -4.40 5.41 -16.27
N THR A 18 -5.46 5.47 -15.48
CA THR A 18 -6.82 5.21 -15.95
C THR A 18 -7.40 6.46 -16.61
N SER A 19 -8.51 6.30 -17.32
CA SER A 19 -9.24 7.43 -17.94
C SER A 19 -10.19 8.15 -16.97
N SER A 20 -10.05 7.92 -15.66
CA SER A 20 -10.92 8.48 -14.64
C SER A 20 -10.14 8.98 -13.44
N ASN A 21 -10.75 9.89 -12.68
CA ASN A 21 -10.20 10.34 -11.42
C ASN A 21 -10.45 9.29 -10.33
N ALA A 22 -9.38 8.91 -9.66
CA ALA A 22 -9.37 7.93 -8.57
C ALA A 22 -9.12 8.57 -7.19
N VAL A 23 -8.94 9.90 -7.14
CA VAL A 23 -8.75 10.62 -5.88
C VAL A 23 -10.07 10.97 -5.23
N ALA A 24 -10.09 10.95 -3.88
CA ALA A 24 -11.31 11.14 -3.09
C ALA A 24 -12.01 12.48 -3.35
N ALA A 25 -11.26 13.54 -3.65
CA ALA A 25 -11.81 14.85 -3.98
C ALA A 25 -12.81 14.83 -5.16
N TYR A 26 -12.73 13.84 -6.03
CA TYR A 26 -13.69 13.66 -7.13
C TYR A 26 -14.98 12.96 -6.74
N ALA A 27 -15.06 12.34 -5.57
CA ALA A 27 -16.24 11.62 -5.12
C ALA A 27 -17.50 12.51 -5.08
N PRO A 28 -17.48 13.73 -4.53
CA PRO A 28 -18.62 14.63 -4.56
C PRO A 28 -19.07 14.98 -6.00
N VAL A 29 -18.11 15.26 -6.89
CA VAL A 29 -18.41 15.59 -8.29
C VAL A 29 -19.02 14.37 -9.01
N GLY A 30 -18.42 13.20 -8.85
CA GLY A 30 -18.87 11.96 -9.49
C GLY A 30 -20.22 11.47 -8.99
N SER A 31 -20.60 11.81 -7.76
CA SER A 31 -21.91 11.49 -7.16
C SER A 31 -23.02 12.51 -7.50
N GLY A 32 -22.67 13.60 -8.21
CA GLY A 32 -23.63 14.69 -8.50
C GLY A 32 -23.87 15.66 -7.33
N LEU A 33 -23.03 15.60 -6.30
CA LEU A 33 -23.09 16.49 -5.12
C LEU A 33 -21.81 17.33 -5.00
N PRO A 34 -21.48 18.19 -5.98
CA PRO A 34 -20.17 18.84 -6.07
C PRO A 34 -19.83 19.77 -4.90
N THR A 35 -20.82 20.17 -4.12
CA THR A 35 -20.64 21.02 -2.93
C THR A 35 -20.54 20.22 -1.62
N ALA A 36 -20.69 18.89 -1.66
CA ALA A 36 -20.57 18.07 -0.48
C ALA A 36 -19.13 18.08 0.06
N LYS A 37 -19.02 18.13 1.37
CA LYS A 37 -17.71 17.96 2.07
C LYS A 37 -17.52 16.50 2.43
N LEU A 38 -16.28 16.07 2.41
CA LEU A 38 -15.87 14.75 2.91
C LEU A 38 -15.44 14.95 4.37
N ASP A 39 -16.13 14.31 5.29
CA ASP A 39 -15.80 14.35 6.72
C ASP A 39 -14.64 13.42 7.03
N GLU A 40 -14.55 12.27 6.35
CA GLU A 40 -13.50 11.29 6.48
C GLU A 40 -13.13 10.70 5.12
N VAL A 41 -11.84 10.48 4.91
CA VAL A 41 -11.29 9.76 3.76
C VAL A 41 -10.44 8.60 4.28
N VAL A 42 -10.94 7.38 4.14
CA VAL A 42 -10.22 6.17 4.53
C VAL A 42 -9.41 5.65 3.35
N GLY A 43 -8.09 5.79 3.44
CA GLY A 43 -7.15 5.19 2.47
C GLY A 43 -7.00 3.69 2.71
N VAL A 44 -7.14 2.86 1.69
CA VAL A 44 -6.89 1.41 1.80
C VAL A 44 -5.49 1.10 1.29
N VAL A 45 -4.65 0.54 2.16
CA VAL A 45 -3.25 0.19 1.87
C VAL A 45 -3.04 -1.29 2.22
N LYS A 46 -2.32 -2.02 1.38
CA LYS A 46 -1.85 -3.36 1.74
C LYS A 46 -0.57 -3.28 2.57
N ALA A 47 -0.34 -4.25 3.43
CA ALA A 47 0.93 -4.40 4.15
C ALA A 47 2.14 -4.71 3.22
N TYR A 48 1.92 -4.85 1.94
CA TYR A 48 2.92 -4.98 0.87
C TYR A 48 2.38 -4.35 -0.41
N SER A 49 3.23 -4.09 -1.39
CA SER A 49 2.81 -3.48 -2.65
C SER A 49 2.39 -4.52 -3.69
N SER A 50 1.34 -4.22 -4.45
CA SER A 50 0.97 -5.02 -5.62
C SER A 50 0.44 -4.13 -6.74
N CYS A 51 0.73 -4.52 -7.98
CA CYS A 51 0.32 -3.76 -9.15
C CYS A 51 -0.18 -4.69 -10.26
N VAL A 52 -1.13 -4.20 -11.04
CA VAL A 52 -1.57 -4.82 -12.30
C VAL A 52 -1.23 -3.88 -13.45
N GLY A 53 -0.75 -4.45 -14.55
CA GLY A 53 -0.39 -3.69 -15.75
C GLY A 53 1.04 -3.14 -15.72
N GLU A 54 1.35 -2.36 -16.72
CA GLU A 54 2.67 -1.80 -16.96
C GLU A 54 2.92 -0.52 -16.18
N GLY A 55 4.13 -0.02 -16.27
CA GLY A 55 4.60 1.21 -15.64
C GLY A 55 5.60 0.96 -14.52
N PRO A 56 6.23 2.02 -14.03
CA PRO A 56 7.20 1.95 -12.95
C PRO A 56 6.64 1.31 -11.69
N PHE A 57 7.41 0.44 -11.08
CA PHE A 57 7.17 -0.15 -9.78
C PHE A 57 8.54 -0.30 -9.10
N VAL A 58 8.96 0.75 -8.41
CA VAL A 58 10.35 0.93 -7.95
C VAL A 58 10.85 -0.23 -7.10
N CYS A 59 10.04 -0.75 -6.20
CA CYS A 59 10.40 -1.86 -5.30
C CYS A 59 9.88 -3.23 -5.77
N GLU A 60 9.66 -3.43 -7.07
CA GLU A 60 9.17 -4.71 -7.59
C GLU A 60 10.13 -5.87 -7.34
N TRP A 61 9.57 -6.98 -6.90
CA TRP A 61 10.29 -8.24 -6.73
C TRP A 61 10.14 -9.18 -7.92
N PHE A 62 11.17 -9.98 -8.11
CA PHE A 62 11.24 -11.01 -9.14
C PHE A 62 11.65 -12.36 -8.54
N GLY A 63 11.49 -13.44 -9.31
CA GLY A 63 11.94 -14.77 -8.90
C GLY A 63 11.12 -15.38 -7.75
N GLU A 64 11.80 -16.15 -6.90
CA GLU A 64 11.15 -16.95 -5.85
C GLU A 64 10.46 -16.14 -4.77
N ASP A 65 11.04 -15.03 -4.33
CA ASP A 65 10.45 -14.21 -3.28
C ASP A 65 9.16 -13.54 -3.74
N ALA A 66 9.13 -13.07 -5.00
CA ALA A 66 7.90 -12.57 -5.60
C ALA A 66 6.85 -13.69 -5.73
N GLN A 67 7.26 -14.92 -6.06
CA GLN A 67 6.33 -16.05 -6.14
C GLN A 67 5.77 -16.42 -4.78
N LYS A 68 6.61 -16.51 -3.75
CA LYS A 68 6.16 -16.75 -2.36
C LYS A 68 5.13 -15.73 -1.89
N LEU A 69 5.39 -14.44 -2.16
CA LEU A 69 4.46 -13.37 -1.76
C LEU A 69 3.15 -13.45 -2.55
N ARG A 70 3.21 -13.75 -3.86
CA ARG A 70 2.00 -13.97 -4.69
C ARG A 70 1.15 -15.12 -4.17
N ASP A 71 1.79 -16.24 -3.84
CA ASP A 71 1.10 -17.44 -3.36
C ASP A 71 0.45 -17.17 -1.99
N ALA A 72 1.20 -16.59 -1.05
CA ALA A 72 0.69 -16.22 0.26
C ALA A 72 -0.47 -15.21 0.17
N GLY A 73 -0.35 -14.21 -0.67
CA GLY A 73 -1.33 -13.15 -0.84
C GLY A 73 -2.45 -13.44 -1.84
N SER A 74 -2.42 -14.60 -2.52
CA SER A 74 -3.34 -14.91 -3.63
C SER A 74 -3.36 -13.80 -4.68
N GLU A 75 -2.17 -13.30 -5.06
CA GLU A 75 -2.00 -12.15 -5.93
C GLU A 75 -2.08 -12.54 -7.41
N SER A 76 -3.31 -12.88 -7.84
CA SER A 76 -3.67 -13.13 -9.23
C SER A 76 -4.91 -12.31 -9.63
N GLY A 77 -5.04 -12.05 -10.91
CA GLY A 77 -6.23 -11.35 -11.43
C GLY A 77 -7.46 -12.25 -11.33
N ALA A 78 -8.52 -11.77 -10.67
CA ALA A 78 -9.73 -12.56 -10.41
C ALA A 78 -10.39 -13.13 -11.69
N LYS A 79 -10.33 -12.39 -12.81
CA LYS A 79 -10.90 -12.84 -14.09
C LYS A 79 -9.89 -13.48 -15.03
N THR A 80 -8.66 -13.00 -15.03
CA THR A 80 -7.65 -13.38 -16.02
C THR A 80 -6.65 -14.41 -15.51
N GLY A 81 -6.58 -14.64 -14.20
CA GLY A 81 -5.57 -15.49 -13.57
C GLY A 81 -4.14 -14.95 -13.70
N ARG A 82 -3.92 -13.77 -14.30
CA ARG A 82 -2.58 -13.21 -14.48
C ARG A 82 -1.93 -12.92 -13.12
N PRO A 83 -0.67 -13.33 -12.92
CA PRO A 83 0.05 -13.01 -11.70
C PRO A 83 0.22 -11.48 -11.60
N ARG A 84 -0.02 -10.94 -10.40
CA ARG A 84 0.26 -9.55 -10.12
C ARG A 84 1.73 -9.34 -9.87
N ARG A 85 2.23 -8.15 -10.21
CA ARG A 85 3.52 -7.65 -9.79
C ARG A 85 3.44 -7.37 -8.29
N VAL A 86 4.43 -7.74 -7.53
CA VAL A 86 4.46 -7.61 -6.06
C VAL A 86 5.82 -7.12 -5.58
N GLY A 87 5.87 -6.57 -4.40
CA GLY A 87 7.08 -6.12 -3.73
C GLY A 87 6.79 -5.73 -2.28
N PRO A 88 7.80 -5.30 -1.52
CA PRO A 88 7.60 -4.77 -0.18
C PRO A 88 6.64 -3.58 -0.20
N ILE A 89 6.14 -3.18 0.97
CA ILE A 89 5.42 -1.92 1.06
C ILE A 89 6.33 -0.78 0.61
N ASP A 90 5.80 0.10 -0.23
CA ASP A 90 6.49 1.29 -0.72
C ASP A 90 6.01 2.50 0.07
N LEU A 91 6.81 2.96 1.03
CA LEU A 91 6.41 4.05 1.91
C LEU A 91 6.42 5.40 1.20
N VAL A 92 7.30 5.59 0.21
CA VAL A 92 7.36 6.83 -0.59
C VAL A 92 6.09 6.97 -1.43
N ALA A 93 5.75 5.93 -2.18
CA ALA A 93 4.52 5.91 -2.99
C ALA A 93 3.26 5.94 -2.12
N THR A 94 3.26 5.26 -0.96
CA THR A 94 2.11 5.26 -0.04
C THR A 94 1.89 6.64 0.57
N ARG A 95 2.95 7.33 1.01
CA ARG A 95 2.87 8.71 1.53
C ARG A 95 2.30 9.66 0.48
N TYR A 96 2.79 9.58 -0.76
CA TYR A 96 2.23 10.33 -1.87
C TYR A 96 0.73 10.02 -2.05
N GLY A 97 0.36 8.73 -2.05
CA GLY A 97 -1.04 8.32 -2.15
C GLY A 97 -1.91 8.90 -1.04
N VAL A 98 -1.43 8.91 0.21
CA VAL A 98 -2.11 9.54 1.36
C VAL A 98 -2.35 11.03 1.11
N GLN A 99 -1.32 11.73 0.65
CA GLN A 99 -1.39 13.17 0.40
C GLN A 99 -2.39 13.54 -0.71
N VAL A 100 -2.32 12.88 -1.86
CA VAL A 100 -3.21 13.21 -3.00
C VAL A 100 -4.65 12.76 -2.77
N GLN A 101 -4.87 11.74 -1.94
CA GLN A 101 -6.21 11.33 -1.51
C GLN A 101 -6.78 12.26 -0.42
N GLY A 102 -5.95 13.03 0.28
CA GLY A 102 -6.34 13.74 1.49
C GLY A 102 -6.85 12.76 2.55
N ALA A 103 -6.18 11.60 2.67
CA ALA A 103 -6.62 10.56 3.60
C ALA A 103 -6.48 11.03 5.05
N THR A 104 -7.54 10.84 5.83
CA THR A 104 -7.61 11.19 7.25
C THR A 104 -7.40 9.96 8.14
N ASN A 105 -7.58 8.78 7.55
CA ASN A 105 -7.42 7.49 8.23
C ASN A 105 -6.99 6.42 7.21
N ILE A 106 -6.35 5.36 7.69
CA ILE A 106 -5.89 4.25 6.85
C ILE A 106 -6.48 2.93 7.34
N ALA A 107 -6.88 2.12 6.38
CA ALA A 107 -7.12 0.69 6.55
C ALA A 107 -5.94 -0.10 5.98
N LEU A 108 -5.06 -0.58 6.85
CA LEU A 108 -3.95 -1.45 6.50
C LEU A 108 -4.45 -2.88 6.38
N THR A 109 -4.38 -3.45 5.19
CA THR A 109 -4.94 -4.76 4.89
C THR A 109 -3.86 -5.81 4.63
N LYS A 110 -4.23 -7.09 4.73
CA LYS A 110 -3.34 -8.23 4.43
C LYS A 110 -2.09 -8.30 5.30
N LEU A 111 -2.19 -7.88 6.56
CA LEU A 111 -1.09 -7.98 7.51
C LEU A 111 -0.70 -9.45 7.76
N ASP A 112 -1.69 -10.34 7.83
CA ASP A 112 -1.55 -11.79 7.98
C ASP A 112 -0.63 -12.44 6.94
N ILE A 113 -0.60 -11.89 5.74
CA ILE A 113 0.19 -12.43 4.62
C ILE A 113 1.70 -12.38 4.90
N LEU A 114 2.17 -11.44 5.71
CA LEU A 114 3.59 -11.29 6.05
C LEU A 114 4.05 -12.22 7.17
N SER A 115 3.16 -13.01 7.77
CA SER A 115 3.44 -13.87 8.94
C SER A 115 4.52 -14.92 8.71
N TYR A 116 4.86 -15.26 7.47
CA TYR A 116 5.92 -16.22 7.17
C TYR A 116 7.34 -15.62 7.19
N MET A 117 7.48 -14.32 7.20
CA MET A 117 8.76 -13.63 7.11
C MET A 117 9.46 -13.49 8.47
N ASP A 118 10.79 -13.72 8.51
CA ASP A 118 11.62 -13.42 9.68
C ASP A 118 11.95 -11.93 9.78
N LYS A 119 12.27 -11.37 8.65
CA LYS A 119 12.50 -9.94 8.45
C LYS A 119 11.60 -9.47 7.32
N ILE A 120 10.87 -8.41 7.55
CA ILE A 120 9.94 -7.84 6.60
C ILE A 120 10.64 -6.67 5.91
N PRO A 121 10.89 -6.74 4.60
CA PRO A 121 11.46 -5.64 3.86
C PRO A 121 10.43 -4.53 3.66
N VAL A 122 10.92 -3.30 3.70
CA VAL A 122 10.15 -2.08 3.50
C VAL A 122 10.94 -1.16 2.58
N CYS A 123 10.35 -0.66 1.52
CA CYS A 123 10.95 0.39 0.71
C CYS A 123 10.74 1.72 1.44
N ALA A 124 11.73 2.12 2.22
CA ALA A 124 11.66 3.28 3.10
C ALA A 124 11.87 4.59 2.34
N HIS A 125 12.82 4.59 1.39
CA HIS A 125 13.22 5.74 0.59
C HIS A 125 13.49 5.34 -0.86
N TYR A 126 13.65 6.33 -1.72
CA TYR A 126 14.21 6.15 -3.05
C TYR A 126 15.62 6.77 -3.13
N GLU A 127 16.46 6.18 -3.94
CA GLU A 127 17.69 6.80 -4.42
C GLU A 127 17.45 7.29 -5.85
N LEU A 128 17.66 8.59 -6.08
CA LEU A 128 17.57 9.22 -7.39
C LEU A 128 18.77 10.14 -7.57
N ASP A 129 19.50 10.01 -8.67
CA ASP A 129 20.72 10.80 -8.97
C ASP A 129 21.78 10.73 -7.84
N GLY A 130 21.88 9.59 -7.15
CA GLY A 130 22.80 9.38 -6.04
C GLY A 130 22.38 10.07 -4.73
N GLN A 131 21.19 10.61 -4.66
CA GLN A 131 20.62 11.20 -3.45
C GLN A 131 19.41 10.41 -2.96
N GLN A 132 19.33 10.23 -1.65
CA GLN A 132 18.18 9.61 -1.02
C GLN A 132 17.04 10.63 -0.88
N THR A 133 15.82 10.21 -1.18
CA THR A 133 14.61 11.05 -1.08
C THR A 133 13.42 10.30 -0.52
N ASP A 134 12.60 11.03 0.23
CA ASP A 134 11.28 10.60 0.72
C ASP A 134 10.15 11.15 -0.11
N GLU A 135 10.45 12.07 -1.01
CA GLU A 135 9.48 12.68 -1.88
C GLU A 135 9.24 11.78 -3.10
N PHE A 136 7.98 11.62 -3.46
CA PHE A 136 7.61 10.89 -4.66
C PHE A 136 8.01 11.70 -5.90
N PRO A 137 8.92 11.19 -6.75
CA PRO A 137 9.44 11.95 -7.87
C PRO A 137 8.39 12.09 -8.99
N PHE A 138 8.65 13.00 -9.91
CA PHE A 138 7.84 13.09 -11.12
C PHE A 138 7.83 11.76 -11.86
N PRO A 139 6.70 11.39 -12.51
CA PRO A 139 6.55 10.10 -13.19
C PRO A 139 7.67 9.74 -14.16
N VAL A 140 8.22 10.74 -14.86
CA VAL A 140 9.33 10.55 -15.81
C VAL A 140 10.62 10.08 -15.14
N CYS A 141 10.83 10.42 -13.87
CA CYS A 141 12.02 10.03 -13.11
C CYS A 141 11.87 8.69 -12.38
N LEU A 142 10.65 8.16 -12.29
CA LEU A 142 10.40 6.92 -11.52
C LEU A 142 11.15 5.69 -12.06
N GLN A 143 11.41 5.64 -13.36
CA GLN A 143 12.15 4.53 -13.96
C GLN A 143 13.63 4.51 -13.57
N ASP A 144 14.19 5.65 -13.14
CA ASP A 144 15.58 5.80 -12.72
C ASP A 144 15.74 5.69 -11.20
N ALA A 145 14.61 5.73 -10.47
CA ALA A 145 14.58 5.60 -9.01
C ALA A 145 14.94 4.17 -8.59
N LYS A 146 15.77 4.05 -7.55
CA LYS A 146 16.12 2.78 -6.93
C LYS A 146 15.53 2.69 -5.53
N PRO A 147 15.01 1.53 -5.12
CA PRO A 147 14.47 1.36 -3.78
C PRO A 147 15.59 1.28 -2.74
N VAL A 148 15.46 2.00 -1.65
CA VAL A 148 16.27 1.82 -0.44
C VAL A 148 15.45 0.96 0.52
N ILE A 149 15.90 -0.27 0.74
CA ILE A 149 15.19 -1.27 1.53
C ILE A 149 15.70 -1.30 2.96
N GLU A 150 14.80 -1.11 3.90
CA GLU A 150 15.01 -1.38 5.32
C GLU A 150 14.32 -2.69 5.71
N TYR A 151 14.70 -3.25 6.85
CA TYR A 151 14.14 -4.50 7.36
C TYR A 151 13.64 -4.31 8.77
N VAL A 152 12.39 -4.68 9.00
CA VAL A 152 11.78 -4.75 10.34
C VAL A 152 11.60 -6.20 10.76
N ASP A 153 11.52 -6.45 12.06
CA ASP A 153 11.34 -7.80 12.59
C ASP A 153 9.95 -8.34 12.29
N GLY A 154 9.89 -9.54 11.75
CA GLY A 154 8.66 -10.28 11.55
C GLY A 154 8.15 -10.93 12.85
N TRP A 155 6.91 -11.43 12.81
CA TRP A 155 6.27 -12.06 13.99
C TRP A 155 6.18 -13.57 13.90
N LYS A 156 6.36 -14.18 12.73
CA LYS A 156 6.46 -15.64 12.51
C LYS A 156 5.37 -16.50 13.16
N CYS A 157 4.18 -15.97 13.31
CA CYS A 157 3.03 -16.70 13.79
C CYS A 157 1.76 -16.30 13.06
N ASP A 158 0.80 -17.21 13.01
CA ASP A 158 -0.51 -16.94 12.42
C ASP A 158 -1.29 -15.94 13.28
N ILE A 159 -1.66 -14.81 12.67
CA ILE A 159 -2.46 -13.76 13.28
C ILE A 159 -3.89 -13.70 12.75
N SER A 160 -4.30 -14.61 11.89
CA SER A 160 -5.60 -14.60 11.22
C SER A 160 -6.80 -14.66 12.17
N LYS A 161 -6.59 -15.17 13.39
CA LYS A 161 -7.59 -15.30 14.45
C LYS A 161 -7.58 -14.17 15.48
N VAL A 162 -6.63 -13.27 15.39
CA VAL A 162 -6.57 -12.09 16.28
C VAL A 162 -7.73 -11.14 15.98
N ARG A 163 -8.34 -10.57 17.02
CA ARG A 163 -9.52 -9.71 16.88
C ARG A 163 -9.37 -8.36 17.60
N SER A 164 -8.30 -8.18 18.36
CA SER A 164 -8.02 -6.93 19.05
C SER A 164 -6.56 -6.52 18.87
N TRP A 165 -6.29 -5.22 19.00
CA TRP A 165 -4.96 -4.65 18.86
C TRP A 165 -3.96 -5.24 19.87
N ASP A 166 -4.40 -5.42 21.12
CA ASP A 166 -3.53 -5.91 22.19
C ASP A 166 -3.14 -7.38 22.05
N GLU A 167 -3.92 -8.16 21.32
CA GLU A 167 -3.61 -9.56 21.00
C GLU A 167 -2.61 -9.72 19.86
N LEU A 168 -2.36 -8.66 19.08
CA LEU A 168 -1.34 -8.71 18.03
C LEU A 168 0.05 -8.91 18.65
N PRO A 169 0.90 -9.74 18.03
CA PRO A 169 2.31 -9.84 18.41
C PRO A 169 2.98 -8.47 18.40
N GLU A 170 3.90 -8.26 19.32
CA GLU A 170 4.61 -6.99 19.48
C GLU A 170 5.23 -6.51 18.17
N ASN A 171 5.88 -7.41 17.41
CA ASN A 171 6.49 -7.04 16.13
C ASN A 171 5.44 -6.67 15.07
N ALA A 172 4.25 -7.27 15.08
CA ALA A 172 3.17 -6.88 14.17
C ALA A 172 2.65 -5.48 14.50
N ARG A 173 2.50 -5.14 15.79
CA ARG A 173 2.15 -3.78 16.23
C ARG A 173 3.23 -2.78 15.84
N LYS A 174 4.49 -3.08 16.11
CA LYS A 174 5.64 -2.24 15.71
C LYS A 174 5.69 -1.98 14.20
N TYR A 175 5.38 -2.99 13.39
CA TYR A 175 5.29 -2.82 11.95
C TYR A 175 4.20 -1.82 11.56
N VAL A 176 3.00 -1.95 12.13
CA VAL A 176 1.89 -1.02 11.86
C VAL A 176 2.24 0.39 12.30
N GLU A 177 2.82 0.56 13.49
CA GLU A 177 3.25 1.85 14.03
C GLU A 177 4.36 2.49 13.18
N TYR A 178 5.32 1.68 12.71
CA TYR A 178 6.37 2.14 11.80
C TYR A 178 5.78 2.65 10.48
N VAL A 179 4.86 1.90 9.86
CA VAL A 179 4.18 2.34 8.64
C VAL A 179 3.38 3.62 8.89
N GLU A 180 2.59 3.67 9.97
CA GLU A 180 1.80 4.83 10.36
C GLU A 180 2.66 6.10 10.47
N GLN A 181 3.77 6.00 11.19
CA GLN A 181 4.71 7.10 11.34
C GLN A 181 5.33 7.53 10.00
N ALA A 182 5.75 6.56 9.18
CA ALA A 182 6.40 6.84 7.91
C ALA A 182 5.49 7.49 6.89
N ILE A 183 4.21 7.12 6.83
CA ILE A 183 3.24 7.71 5.88
C ILE A 183 2.58 8.98 6.42
N GLY A 184 2.72 9.28 7.71
CA GLY A 184 2.16 10.46 8.35
C GLY A 184 0.64 10.49 8.43
N CYS A 185 -0.01 9.31 8.52
CA CYS A 185 -1.47 9.20 8.61
C CYS A 185 -1.85 8.05 9.54
N HIS A 186 -2.83 8.27 10.41
CA HIS A 186 -3.28 7.28 11.39
C HIS A 186 -3.80 6.01 10.70
N ILE A 187 -3.37 4.84 11.20
CA ILE A 187 -3.88 3.54 10.78
C ILE A 187 -4.92 3.08 11.80
N GLY A 188 -6.17 3.47 11.62
CA GLY A 188 -7.28 3.14 12.50
C GLY A 188 -7.87 1.75 12.29
N TYR A 189 -7.55 1.13 11.16
CA TYR A 189 -8.08 -0.19 10.79
C TYR A 189 -6.97 -1.11 10.34
N VAL A 190 -6.88 -2.31 10.92
CA VAL A 190 -5.89 -3.34 10.58
C VAL A 190 -6.59 -4.64 10.25
N SER A 191 -6.45 -5.12 9.00
CA SER A 191 -7.05 -6.40 8.59
C SER A 191 -6.02 -7.52 8.64
N VAL A 192 -6.40 -8.60 9.32
CA VAL A 192 -5.61 -9.82 9.53
C VAL A 192 -6.22 -11.04 8.83
N GLY A 193 -7.13 -10.83 7.89
CA GLY A 193 -7.76 -11.89 7.11
C GLY A 193 -8.81 -11.34 6.14
N ALA A 194 -9.43 -12.23 5.37
CA ALA A 194 -10.43 -11.88 4.36
C ALA A 194 -11.85 -11.70 4.92
N GLU A 195 -12.10 -12.25 6.11
CA GLU A 195 -13.43 -12.24 6.71
C GLU A 195 -13.76 -10.87 7.32
N ARG A 196 -15.05 -10.56 7.40
CA ARG A 196 -15.51 -9.26 7.91
C ARG A 196 -15.07 -8.99 9.36
N ASP A 197 -15.04 -10.03 10.17
CA ASP A 197 -14.63 -9.97 11.58
C ASP A 197 -13.10 -9.98 11.77
N SER A 198 -12.33 -10.09 10.68
CA SER A 198 -10.88 -10.01 10.70
C SER A 198 -10.34 -8.59 10.64
N LEU A 199 -11.19 -7.59 10.88
CA LEU A 199 -10.83 -6.18 10.95
C LEU A 199 -10.69 -5.73 12.40
N ILE A 200 -9.49 -5.33 12.78
CA ILE A 200 -9.18 -4.74 14.08
C ILE A 200 -9.33 -3.23 13.97
N ILE A 201 -10.02 -2.62 14.91
CA ILE A 201 -10.18 -1.16 15.03
C ILE A 201 -9.25 -0.69 16.16
N ARG A 202 -8.45 0.35 15.89
CA ARG A 202 -7.53 0.99 16.83
C ARG A 202 -8.13 2.25 17.41
#